data_975fe9a406026c096d8cf657dd2dca78
#
_entry.id   975fe9a406026c096d8cf657dd2dca78
#
_cell.length_a   1.000
_cell.length_b   1.000
_cell.length_c   1.000
_cell.angle_alpha   90.00
_cell.angle_beta   90.00
_cell.angle_gamma   90.00
#
_symmetry.space_group_name_H-M   'P 1'
#
loop_
_entity.id
_entity.type
_entity.pdbx_description
1 polymer ?
#
loop_
_entity_poly.entity_id
_entity_poly.type
_entity_poly.pdbx_seq_one_letter_code
_entity_poly.pdbx_strand_id
1 'polypeptide(L)'
;MLDIFLYAGRAIMPLLLMMALGCGLRRAGRWSDDFYRQLNGFCFHVLLPVQLFLNVYAIEDMSVLNWRLLGFIVACIVGAAGLGVAAAPLFARDRGQRAVIAQATFRANQVIMGIPLASALGGEEALIFASLVTSVCVPVFNVLAVVVLTAYSSEKHLSWRDELRRIFQNPLILGALAGFAAVLLRQMAPSVFDLPQTLPSVYKVCGDLSRAASPLVLVILGARLRFDAVQGLWKKITAAVAMRLLVVPGIVLTLALLLRDPLGITAEEMPTVVAIFCSPVAVTSAVMVQEMGGDEQLAQQVVAWSSALSMVTIFCFAAALRAMGVM
;
A
#
# COMPACT_ATOMS: atom_id res chain seq x y z
N MET A 1 -0.13 -7.67 -25.46
CA MET A 1 -0.94 -6.46 -25.14
C MET A 1 -2.29 -6.82 -24.56
N LEU A 2 -3.13 -7.63 -25.25
CA LEU A 2 -4.41 -8.11 -24.70
C LEU A 2 -4.20 -8.87 -23.39
N ASP A 3 -3.13 -9.65 -23.30
CA ASP A 3 -2.80 -10.45 -22.11
C ASP A 3 -2.54 -9.59 -20.87
N ILE A 4 -1.88 -8.44 -20.99
CA ILE A 4 -1.64 -7.50 -19.87
C ILE A 4 -2.97 -6.92 -19.39
N PHE A 5 -3.86 -6.54 -20.31
CA PHE A 5 -5.17 -6.02 -19.97
C PHE A 5 -6.03 -7.07 -19.26
N LEU A 6 -6.08 -8.28 -19.80
CA LEU A 6 -6.78 -9.41 -19.19
C LEU A 6 -6.20 -9.78 -17.84
N TYR A 7 -4.88 -9.72 -17.70
CA TYR A 7 -4.23 -10.02 -16.44
C TYR A 7 -4.48 -8.95 -15.38
N ALA A 8 -4.34 -7.67 -15.72
CA ALA A 8 -4.71 -6.57 -14.82
C ALA A 8 -6.18 -6.69 -14.38
N GLY A 9 -7.09 -7.04 -15.31
CA GLY A 9 -8.48 -7.32 -15.01
C GLY A 9 -8.65 -8.49 -14.01
N ARG A 10 -7.93 -9.60 -14.23
CA ARG A 10 -7.97 -10.77 -13.31
C ARG A 10 -7.43 -10.43 -11.92
N ALA A 11 -6.41 -9.58 -11.82
CA ALA A 11 -5.85 -9.15 -10.54
C ALA A 11 -6.80 -8.19 -9.77
N ILE A 12 -7.53 -7.32 -10.49
CA ILE A 12 -8.45 -6.34 -9.90
C ILE A 12 -9.81 -6.96 -9.56
N MET A 13 -10.28 -7.94 -10.35
CA MET A 13 -11.60 -8.53 -10.18
C MET A 13 -11.86 -9.08 -8.77
N PRO A 14 -10.96 -9.84 -8.11
CA PRO A 14 -11.16 -10.29 -6.74
C PRO A 14 -11.36 -9.13 -5.75
N LEU A 15 -10.64 -8.01 -5.92
CA LEU A 15 -10.79 -6.83 -5.08
C LEU A 15 -12.19 -6.23 -5.22
N LEU A 16 -12.65 -6.06 -6.47
CA LEU A 16 -13.98 -5.51 -6.76
C LEU A 16 -15.09 -6.44 -6.28
N LEU A 17 -14.93 -7.75 -6.42
CA LEU A 17 -15.89 -8.74 -5.94
C LEU A 17 -15.99 -8.74 -4.40
N MET A 18 -14.88 -8.64 -3.69
CA MET A 18 -14.88 -8.51 -2.22
C MET A 18 -15.56 -7.20 -1.77
N MET A 19 -15.30 -6.10 -2.47
CA MET A 19 -16.00 -4.84 -2.20
C MET A 19 -17.50 -4.94 -2.53
N ALA A 20 -17.86 -5.58 -3.64
CA ALA A 20 -19.26 -5.81 -4.01
C ALA A 20 -19.98 -6.69 -2.97
N LEU A 21 -19.30 -7.73 -2.47
CA LEU A 21 -19.80 -8.54 -1.35
C LEU A 21 -20.09 -7.66 -0.13
N GLY A 22 -19.15 -6.78 0.26
CA GLY A 22 -19.35 -5.82 1.35
C GLY A 22 -20.58 -4.94 1.13
N CYS A 23 -20.73 -4.36 -0.07
CA CYS A 23 -21.92 -3.58 -0.44
C CYS A 23 -23.22 -4.40 -0.32
N GLY A 24 -23.18 -5.67 -0.77
CA GLY A 24 -24.32 -6.60 -0.66
C GLY A 24 -24.70 -6.89 0.79
N LEU A 25 -23.71 -7.18 1.64
CA LEU A 25 -23.91 -7.43 3.07
C LEU A 25 -24.50 -6.21 3.78
N ARG A 26 -24.06 -5.00 3.42
CA ARG A 26 -24.61 -3.74 3.94
C ARG A 26 -26.06 -3.56 3.53
N ARG A 27 -26.39 -3.80 2.26
CA ARG A 27 -27.79 -3.70 1.75
C ARG A 27 -28.71 -4.74 2.36
N ALA A 28 -28.20 -5.90 2.73
CA ALA A 28 -28.96 -6.93 3.43
C ALA A 28 -29.35 -6.52 4.87
N GLY A 29 -28.79 -5.42 5.42
CA GLY A 29 -29.20 -4.79 6.66
C GLY A 29 -28.97 -5.62 7.94
N ARG A 30 -28.19 -6.73 7.87
CA ARG A 30 -28.00 -7.64 9.01
C ARG A 30 -26.99 -7.12 10.03
N TRP A 31 -26.10 -6.21 9.65
CA TRP A 31 -25.05 -5.67 10.51
C TRP A 31 -25.09 -4.14 10.53
N SER A 32 -24.89 -3.59 11.72
CA SER A 32 -24.91 -2.15 11.97
C SER A 32 -23.62 -1.45 11.50
N ASP A 33 -23.65 -0.13 11.40
CA ASP A 33 -22.44 0.68 11.14
C ASP A 33 -21.40 0.49 12.23
N ASP A 34 -21.83 0.32 13.50
CA ASP A 34 -20.95 0.05 14.63
C ASP A 34 -20.20 -1.28 14.49
N PHE A 35 -20.85 -2.31 13.97
CA PHE A 35 -20.17 -3.58 13.67
C PHE A 35 -19.02 -3.38 12.69
N TYR A 36 -19.26 -2.70 11.57
CA TYR A 36 -18.19 -2.44 10.58
C TYR A 36 -17.09 -1.55 11.16
N ARG A 37 -17.41 -0.60 12.03
CA ARG A 37 -16.42 0.24 12.71
C ARG A 37 -15.57 -0.58 13.66
N GLN A 38 -16.16 -1.44 14.48
CA GLN A 38 -15.43 -2.33 15.40
C GLN A 38 -14.57 -3.33 14.64
N LEU A 39 -15.08 -3.90 13.54
CA LEU A 39 -14.33 -4.81 12.69
C LEU A 39 -13.12 -4.10 12.04
N ASN A 40 -13.28 -2.83 11.64
CA ASN A 40 -12.17 -2.01 11.18
C ASN A 40 -11.10 -1.81 12.26
N GLY A 41 -11.51 -1.47 13.49
CA GLY A 41 -10.61 -1.37 14.64
C GLY A 41 -9.86 -2.68 14.90
N PHE A 42 -10.54 -3.83 14.82
CA PHE A 42 -9.90 -5.14 14.93
C PHE A 42 -8.85 -5.36 13.83
N CYS A 43 -9.16 -5.02 12.58
CA CYS A 43 -8.19 -5.08 11.49
C CYS A 43 -6.97 -4.21 11.80
N PHE A 44 -7.17 -2.97 12.25
CA PHE A 44 -6.09 -2.02 12.50
C PHE A 44 -5.21 -2.42 13.68
N HIS A 45 -5.79 -2.90 14.79
CA HIS A 45 -5.05 -3.17 16.01
C HIS A 45 -4.47 -4.61 16.08
N VAL A 46 -5.01 -5.55 15.31
CA VAL A 46 -4.61 -6.96 15.37
C VAL A 46 -4.08 -7.46 14.03
N LEU A 47 -4.91 -7.44 12.97
CA LEU A 47 -4.55 -8.12 11.73
C LEU A 47 -3.42 -7.41 10.97
N LEU A 48 -3.49 -6.09 10.84
CA LEU A 48 -2.48 -5.32 10.10
C LEU A 48 -1.11 -5.30 10.81
N PRO A 49 -1.00 -5.16 12.14
CA PRO A 49 0.29 -5.31 12.84
C PRO A 49 0.92 -6.68 12.66
N VAL A 50 0.13 -7.77 12.75
CA VAL A 50 0.61 -9.13 12.52
C VAL A 50 1.06 -9.31 11.06
N GLN A 51 0.31 -8.79 10.10
CA GLN A 51 0.69 -8.80 8.70
C GLN A 51 2.00 -8.04 8.46
N LEU A 52 2.14 -6.87 9.09
CA LEU A 52 3.36 -6.06 8.95
C LEU A 52 4.56 -6.73 9.62
N PHE A 53 4.38 -7.35 10.80
CA PHE A 53 5.39 -8.18 11.45
C PHE A 53 5.90 -9.26 10.49
N LEU A 54 4.98 -10.05 9.89
CA LEU A 54 5.36 -11.14 8.97
C LEU A 54 6.02 -10.63 7.70
N ASN A 55 5.57 -9.51 7.14
CA ASN A 55 6.18 -8.91 5.95
C ASN A 55 7.64 -8.50 6.21
N VAL A 56 7.93 -7.97 7.42
CA VAL A 56 9.31 -7.66 7.82
C VAL A 56 10.09 -8.94 8.11
N TYR A 57 9.48 -9.88 8.84
CA TYR A 57 10.14 -11.14 9.19
C TYR A 57 10.49 -12.01 7.98
N ALA A 58 9.74 -11.87 6.88
CA ALA A 58 9.99 -12.56 5.61
C ALA A 58 11.25 -12.08 4.86
N ILE A 59 11.95 -11.06 5.37
CA ILE A 59 13.24 -10.62 4.82
C ILE A 59 14.29 -11.68 5.15
N GLU A 60 14.64 -12.54 4.17
CA GLU A 60 15.61 -13.63 4.36
C GLU A 60 16.98 -13.27 3.86
N ASP A 61 17.14 -13.11 2.58
CA ASP A 61 18.43 -12.81 1.93
C ASP A 61 18.30 -11.62 0.99
N MET A 62 19.09 -10.60 1.26
CA MET A 62 19.15 -9.39 0.44
C MET A 62 20.39 -9.35 -0.49
N SER A 63 21.18 -10.42 -0.55
CA SER A 63 22.39 -10.46 -1.37
C SER A 63 22.13 -10.36 -2.86
N VAL A 64 20.95 -10.83 -3.31
CA VAL A 64 20.50 -10.79 -4.71
C VAL A 64 19.90 -9.44 -5.11
N LEU A 65 19.73 -8.49 -4.16
CA LEU A 65 19.04 -7.24 -4.41
C LEU A 65 19.97 -6.20 -5.04
N ASN A 66 19.52 -5.57 -6.11
CA ASN A 66 20.14 -4.36 -6.61
C ASN A 66 19.90 -3.19 -5.63
N TRP A 67 20.85 -2.96 -4.75
CA TRP A 67 20.76 -1.92 -3.71
C TRP A 67 20.59 -0.51 -4.25
N ARG A 68 21.11 -0.24 -5.47
CA ARG A 68 20.95 1.05 -6.15
C ARG A 68 19.50 1.24 -6.56
N LEU A 69 18.89 0.20 -7.14
CA LEU A 69 17.47 0.22 -7.51
C LEU A 69 16.57 0.30 -6.26
N LEU A 70 16.87 -0.46 -5.21
CA LEU A 70 16.12 -0.37 -3.96
C LEU A 70 16.19 1.04 -3.36
N GLY A 71 17.39 1.63 -3.30
CA GLY A 71 17.59 3.00 -2.85
C GLY A 71 16.82 4.02 -3.68
N PHE A 72 16.81 3.87 -5.00
CA PHE A 72 16.02 4.67 -5.91
C PHE A 72 14.52 4.54 -5.64
N ILE A 73 14.01 3.32 -5.50
CA ILE A 73 12.59 3.06 -5.21
C ILE A 73 12.18 3.71 -3.88
N VAL A 74 12.97 3.51 -2.82
CA VAL A 74 12.69 4.11 -1.51
C VAL A 74 12.75 5.63 -1.58
N ALA A 75 13.73 6.21 -2.27
CA ALA A 75 13.82 7.66 -2.48
C ALA A 75 12.59 8.20 -3.24
N CYS A 76 12.12 7.48 -4.26
CA CYS A 76 10.91 7.85 -4.99
C CYS A 76 9.65 7.73 -4.12
N ILE A 77 9.54 6.74 -3.23
CA ILE A 77 8.43 6.63 -2.27
C ILE A 77 8.42 7.82 -1.31
N VAL A 78 9.58 8.18 -0.75
CA VAL A 78 9.71 9.35 0.14
C VAL A 78 9.43 10.64 -0.62
N GLY A 79 9.95 10.78 -1.84
CA GLY A 79 9.67 11.92 -2.72
C GLY A 79 8.19 12.06 -3.05
N ALA A 80 7.50 10.94 -3.34
CA ALA A 80 6.06 10.91 -3.58
C ALA A 80 5.27 11.31 -2.32
N ALA A 81 5.73 10.91 -1.13
CA ALA A 81 5.12 11.34 0.14
C ALA A 81 5.29 12.86 0.33
N GLY A 82 6.49 13.39 0.09
CA GLY A 82 6.75 14.84 0.13
C GLY A 82 5.89 15.60 -0.89
N LEU A 83 5.80 15.09 -2.13
CA LEU A 83 4.93 15.65 -3.16
C LEU A 83 3.46 15.66 -2.74
N GLY A 84 2.97 14.55 -2.15
CA GLY A 84 1.61 14.45 -1.65
C GLY A 84 1.31 15.45 -0.54
N VAL A 85 2.22 15.61 0.41
CA VAL A 85 2.09 16.61 1.50
C VAL A 85 2.10 18.03 0.94
N ALA A 86 2.98 18.35 -0.02
CA ALA A 86 3.07 19.66 -0.64
C ALA A 86 1.85 19.98 -1.52
N ALA A 87 1.31 18.99 -2.24
CA ALA A 87 0.19 19.18 -3.15
C ALA A 87 -1.19 19.17 -2.45
N ALA A 88 -1.34 18.46 -1.33
CA ALA A 88 -2.63 18.30 -0.65
C ALA A 88 -3.34 19.63 -0.31
N PRO A 89 -2.64 20.70 0.15
CA PRO A 89 -3.26 22.00 0.43
C PRO A 89 -3.89 22.67 -0.81
N LEU A 90 -3.45 22.33 -2.01
CA LEU A 90 -4.00 22.89 -3.26
C LEU A 90 -5.41 22.35 -3.56
N PHE A 91 -5.72 21.14 -3.08
CA PHE A 91 -6.97 20.44 -3.40
C PHE A 91 -7.96 20.39 -2.22
N ALA A 92 -7.49 20.55 -0.99
CA ALA A 92 -8.33 20.48 0.20
C ALA A 92 -7.95 21.53 1.24
N ARG A 93 -8.96 22.05 1.94
CA ARG A 93 -8.77 22.95 3.09
C ARG A 93 -8.76 22.21 4.42
N ASP A 94 -9.59 21.18 4.51
CA ASP A 94 -9.71 20.32 5.69
C ASP A 94 -8.47 19.45 5.89
N ARG A 95 -8.01 19.31 7.13
CA ARG A 95 -6.78 18.55 7.46
C ARG A 95 -6.96 17.06 7.22
N GLY A 96 -8.13 16.48 7.55
CA GLY A 96 -8.43 15.08 7.32
C GLY A 96 -8.41 14.72 5.83
N GLN A 97 -8.91 15.64 4.97
CA GLN A 97 -8.88 15.45 3.51
C GLN A 97 -7.46 15.60 2.95
N ARG A 98 -6.66 16.54 3.49
CA ARG A 98 -5.23 16.65 3.13
C ARG A 98 -4.46 15.39 3.46
N ALA A 99 -4.72 14.80 4.64
CA ALA A 99 -4.12 13.54 5.06
C ALA A 99 -4.39 12.42 4.05
N VAL A 100 -5.65 12.29 3.59
CA VAL A 100 -6.04 11.31 2.59
C VAL A 100 -5.32 11.53 1.26
N ILE A 101 -5.31 12.76 0.74
CA ILE A 101 -4.67 13.08 -0.54
C ILE A 101 -3.16 12.80 -0.46
N ALA A 102 -2.51 13.25 0.63
CA ALA A 102 -1.09 13.04 0.84
C ALA A 102 -0.75 11.54 0.92
N GLN A 103 -1.50 10.77 1.73
CA GLN A 103 -1.28 9.33 1.85
C GLN A 103 -1.54 8.58 0.53
N ALA A 104 -2.62 8.92 -0.17
CA ALA A 104 -2.99 8.26 -1.42
C ALA A 104 -1.92 8.46 -2.51
N THR A 105 -1.21 9.59 -2.52
CA THR A 105 -0.19 9.92 -3.51
C THR A 105 0.95 8.89 -3.53
N PHE A 106 1.42 8.42 -2.37
CA PHE A 106 2.56 7.50 -2.32
C PHE A 106 2.20 6.05 -2.01
N ARG A 107 1.13 5.77 -1.29
CA ARG A 107 0.85 4.45 -0.73
C ARG A 107 0.26 3.47 -1.73
N ALA A 108 1.08 2.56 -2.22
CA ALA A 108 0.74 1.55 -3.23
C ALA A 108 0.08 0.30 -2.64
N ASN A 109 -0.82 -0.32 -3.39
CA ASN A 109 -1.34 -1.67 -3.12
C ASN A 109 -0.36 -2.74 -3.65
N GLN A 110 0.85 -2.75 -3.09
CA GLN A 110 1.98 -3.52 -3.60
C GLN A 110 1.78 -5.04 -3.46
N VAL A 111 1.32 -5.49 -2.30
CA VAL A 111 1.21 -6.93 -2.01
C VAL A 111 0.13 -7.59 -2.87
N ILE A 112 -1.05 -6.97 -2.97
CA ILE A 112 -2.20 -7.58 -3.64
C ILE A 112 -2.14 -7.39 -5.16
N MET A 113 -1.65 -6.24 -5.61
CA MET A 113 -1.65 -5.89 -7.03
C MET A 113 -0.24 -5.81 -7.63
N GLY A 114 0.72 -5.27 -6.88
CA GLY A 114 2.06 -5.04 -7.40
C GLY A 114 2.80 -6.35 -7.70
N ILE A 115 2.88 -7.26 -6.74
CA ILE A 115 3.59 -8.54 -6.94
C ILE A 115 3.01 -9.34 -8.11
N PRO A 116 1.69 -9.60 -8.20
CA PRO A 116 1.11 -10.25 -9.37
C PRO A 116 1.35 -9.49 -10.67
N LEU A 117 1.29 -8.15 -10.64
CA LEU A 117 1.54 -7.33 -11.82
C LEU A 117 2.99 -7.47 -12.31
N ALA A 118 3.97 -7.47 -11.43
CA ALA A 118 5.38 -7.70 -11.79
C ALA A 118 5.56 -9.05 -12.49
N SER A 119 4.97 -10.10 -11.92
CA SER A 119 4.97 -11.45 -12.50
C SER A 119 4.35 -11.48 -13.91
N ALA A 120 3.25 -10.76 -14.12
CA ALA A 120 2.59 -10.70 -15.43
C ALA A 120 3.42 -9.97 -16.49
N LEU A 121 4.19 -8.98 -16.07
CA LEU A 121 4.98 -8.15 -16.97
C LEU A 121 6.34 -8.77 -17.32
N GLY A 122 7.00 -9.41 -16.36
CA GLY A 122 8.36 -9.90 -16.46
C GLY A 122 8.60 -11.36 -16.01
N GLY A 123 7.53 -12.15 -15.78
CA GLY A 123 7.64 -13.58 -15.45
C GLY A 123 8.13 -13.86 -14.04
N GLU A 124 8.78 -15.01 -13.85
CA GLU A 124 9.21 -15.51 -12.54
C GLU A 124 10.32 -14.66 -11.91
N GLU A 125 11.27 -14.17 -12.71
CA GLU A 125 12.36 -13.33 -12.23
C GLU A 125 11.84 -12.01 -11.66
N ALA A 126 10.91 -11.35 -12.36
CA ALA A 126 10.26 -10.14 -11.87
C ALA A 126 9.40 -10.40 -10.62
N LEU A 127 8.78 -11.59 -10.50
CA LEU A 127 8.05 -12.01 -9.30
C LEU A 127 8.97 -12.07 -8.07
N ILE A 128 10.12 -12.74 -8.21
CA ILE A 128 11.12 -12.86 -7.13
C ILE A 128 11.60 -11.47 -6.72
N PHE A 129 11.98 -10.66 -7.70
CA PHE A 129 12.49 -9.31 -7.46
C PHE A 129 11.45 -8.41 -6.78
N ALA A 130 10.21 -8.41 -7.29
CA ALA A 130 9.12 -7.66 -6.71
C ALA A 130 8.81 -8.11 -5.28
N SER A 131 8.89 -9.40 -4.97
CA SER A 131 8.66 -9.94 -3.63
C SER A 131 9.73 -9.45 -2.65
N LEU A 132 11.00 -9.49 -3.04
CA LEU A 132 12.11 -8.99 -2.24
C LEU A 132 12.00 -7.48 -1.97
N VAL A 133 11.78 -6.69 -3.02
CA VAL A 133 11.62 -5.24 -2.89
C VAL A 133 10.40 -4.89 -2.04
N THR A 134 9.31 -5.64 -2.17
CA THR A 134 8.08 -5.44 -1.39
C THR A 134 8.31 -5.61 0.10
N SER A 135 9.16 -6.55 0.52
CA SER A 135 9.47 -6.76 1.94
C SER A 135 10.07 -5.53 2.61
N VAL A 136 10.79 -4.70 1.86
CA VAL A 136 11.33 -3.41 2.34
C VAL A 136 10.33 -2.27 2.14
N CYS A 137 9.69 -2.20 0.98
CA CYS A 137 8.81 -1.08 0.64
C CYS A 137 7.53 -1.03 1.50
N VAL A 138 6.97 -2.18 1.87
CA VAL A 138 5.73 -2.21 2.68
C VAL A 138 5.93 -1.60 4.07
N PRO A 139 6.98 -1.94 4.83
CA PRO A 139 7.30 -1.20 6.06
C PRO A 139 7.47 0.31 5.84
N VAL A 140 8.20 0.72 4.79
CA VAL A 140 8.39 2.14 4.46
C VAL A 140 7.05 2.84 4.19
N PHE A 141 6.17 2.23 3.38
CA PHE A 141 4.82 2.77 3.13
C PHE A 141 4.02 2.93 4.43
N ASN A 142 4.07 1.95 5.33
CA ASN A 142 3.31 2.00 6.58
C ASN A 142 3.85 3.05 7.55
N VAL A 143 5.18 3.13 7.71
CA VAL A 143 5.82 4.17 8.54
C VAL A 143 5.48 5.56 8.03
N LEU A 144 5.66 5.82 6.74
CA LEU A 144 5.33 7.11 6.12
C LEU A 144 3.84 7.44 6.26
N ALA A 145 2.95 6.44 6.10
CA ALA A 145 1.52 6.64 6.26
C ALA A 145 1.16 7.04 7.69
N VAL A 146 1.73 6.38 8.71
CA VAL A 146 1.54 6.74 10.11
C VAL A 146 2.06 8.15 10.38
N VAL A 147 3.26 8.49 9.90
CA VAL A 147 3.84 9.84 10.06
C VAL A 147 2.94 10.90 9.44
N VAL A 148 2.54 10.72 8.19
CA VAL A 148 1.67 11.68 7.47
C VAL A 148 0.32 11.83 8.17
N LEU A 149 -0.35 10.72 8.49
CA LEU A 149 -1.65 10.77 9.16
C LEU A 149 -1.55 11.41 10.54
N THR A 150 -0.53 11.09 11.34
CA THR A 150 -0.30 11.71 12.64
C THR A 150 -0.08 13.21 12.51
N ALA A 151 0.76 13.65 11.57
CA ALA A 151 1.02 15.07 11.35
C ALA A 151 -0.23 15.88 10.97
N TYR A 152 -1.18 15.25 10.26
CA TYR A 152 -2.46 15.91 9.92
C TYR A 152 -3.54 15.78 11.01
N SER A 153 -3.51 14.73 11.84
CA SER A 153 -4.46 14.52 12.95
C SER A 153 -4.11 15.35 14.19
N SER A 154 -2.85 15.77 14.33
CA SER A 154 -2.39 16.51 15.49
C SER A 154 -3.04 17.90 15.59
N GLU A 155 -3.54 18.26 16.76
CA GLU A 155 -3.94 19.64 17.08
C GLU A 155 -2.70 20.56 17.01
N LYS A 156 -2.93 21.82 16.64
CA LYS A 156 -1.85 22.81 16.37
C LYS A 156 -0.83 23.04 17.51
N HIS A 157 -1.01 22.44 18.68
CA HIS A 157 -0.22 22.70 19.88
C HIS A 157 0.46 21.46 20.49
N LEU A 158 0.49 20.32 19.78
CA LEU A 158 1.22 19.16 20.31
C LEU A 158 2.73 19.38 20.16
N SER A 159 3.45 19.01 21.23
CA SER A 159 4.91 18.99 21.20
C SER A 159 5.40 17.90 20.22
N TRP A 160 6.53 18.13 19.56
CA TRP A 160 7.18 17.11 18.73
C TRP A 160 7.41 15.78 19.47
N ARG A 161 7.59 15.83 20.79
CA ARG A 161 7.71 14.64 21.64
C ARG A 161 6.42 13.84 21.72
N ASP A 162 5.28 14.53 21.80
CA ASP A 162 3.98 13.87 21.82
C ASP A 162 3.62 13.27 20.46
N GLU A 163 4.02 13.92 19.37
CA GLU A 163 3.88 13.36 18.02
C GLU A 163 4.73 12.11 17.84
N LEU A 164 6.01 12.14 18.24
CA LEU A 164 6.87 10.96 18.21
C LEU A 164 6.31 9.83 19.08
N ARG A 165 5.83 10.15 20.29
CA ARG A 165 5.21 9.15 21.17
C ARG A 165 4.00 8.49 20.51
N ARG A 166 3.13 9.25 19.86
CA ARG A 166 1.97 8.72 19.12
C ARG A 166 2.40 7.80 17.97
N ILE A 167 3.45 8.18 17.23
CA ILE A 167 4.00 7.35 16.15
C ILE A 167 4.51 6.01 16.73
N PHE A 168 5.33 6.04 17.78
CA PHE A 168 5.87 4.82 18.39
C PHE A 168 4.85 3.97 19.14
N GLN A 169 3.72 4.53 19.56
CA GLN A 169 2.60 3.80 20.14
C GLN A 169 1.63 3.26 19.10
N ASN A 170 1.81 3.59 17.83
CA ASN A 170 0.95 3.08 16.76
C ASN A 170 1.16 1.57 16.59
N PRO A 171 0.08 0.74 16.58
CA PRO A 171 0.19 -0.71 16.49
C PRO A 171 0.92 -1.20 15.23
N LEU A 172 0.82 -0.46 14.12
CA LEU A 172 1.54 -0.80 12.89
C LEU A 172 3.06 -0.60 13.05
N ILE A 173 3.48 0.48 13.71
CA ILE A 173 4.89 0.72 13.99
C ILE A 173 5.43 -0.34 14.95
N LEU A 174 4.65 -0.70 15.98
CA LEU A 174 5.03 -1.78 16.91
C LEU A 174 5.16 -3.13 16.19
N GLY A 175 4.25 -3.45 15.27
CA GLY A 175 4.33 -4.64 14.43
C GLY A 175 5.61 -4.68 13.57
N ALA A 176 5.95 -3.55 12.93
CA ALA A 176 7.18 -3.42 12.14
C ALA A 176 8.44 -3.58 13.02
N LEU A 177 8.49 -2.89 14.15
CA LEU A 177 9.63 -2.96 15.07
C LEU A 177 9.81 -4.38 15.64
N ALA A 178 8.72 -5.06 16.00
CA ALA A 178 8.76 -6.45 16.43
C ALA A 178 9.30 -7.38 15.32
N GLY A 179 8.89 -7.15 14.06
CA GLY A 179 9.41 -7.87 12.90
C GLY A 179 10.92 -7.66 12.71
N PHE A 180 11.39 -6.42 12.77
CA PHE A 180 12.83 -6.12 12.70
C PHE A 180 13.61 -6.74 13.85
N ALA A 181 13.09 -6.66 15.08
CA ALA A 181 13.73 -7.31 16.24
C ALA A 181 13.82 -8.85 16.03
N ALA A 182 12.75 -9.46 15.53
CA ALA A 182 12.75 -10.91 15.25
C ALA A 182 13.76 -11.29 14.15
N VAL A 183 13.91 -10.48 13.09
CA VAL A 183 14.94 -10.68 12.05
C VAL A 183 16.34 -10.60 12.64
N LEU A 184 16.63 -9.57 13.46
CA LEU A 184 17.93 -9.42 14.10
C LEU A 184 18.24 -10.59 15.04
N LEU A 185 17.27 -11.03 15.85
CA LEU A 185 17.42 -12.19 16.74
C LEU A 185 17.67 -13.48 15.94
N ARG A 186 16.96 -13.68 14.82
CA ARG A 186 17.18 -14.82 13.92
C ARG A 186 18.60 -14.81 13.35
N GLN A 187 19.14 -13.65 12.97
CA GLN A 187 20.52 -13.55 12.48
C GLN A 187 21.56 -13.85 13.57
N MET A 188 21.30 -13.47 14.83
CA MET A 188 22.21 -13.72 15.95
C MET A 188 22.18 -15.17 16.44
N ALA A 189 21.02 -15.81 16.46
CA ALA A 189 20.82 -17.18 16.95
C ALA A 189 19.73 -17.91 16.12
N PRO A 190 20.05 -18.37 14.90
CA PRO A 190 19.07 -18.99 14.00
C PRO A 190 18.37 -20.20 14.60
N SER A 191 19.09 -21.03 15.34
CA SER A 191 18.55 -22.25 15.98
C SER A 191 17.49 -21.99 17.06
N VAL A 192 17.42 -20.78 17.59
CA VAL A 192 16.49 -20.39 18.67
C VAL A 192 15.36 -19.51 18.17
N PHE A 193 15.67 -18.60 17.22
CA PHE A 193 14.74 -17.54 16.78
C PHE A 193 14.21 -17.75 15.36
N ASP A 194 14.38 -18.95 14.78
CA ASP A 194 13.66 -19.34 13.56
C ASP A 194 12.22 -19.72 13.93
N LEU A 195 11.30 -18.74 13.84
CA LEU A 195 9.89 -18.92 14.23
C LEU A 195 9.19 -20.09 13.54
N PRO A 196 9.36 -20.32 12.22
CA PRO A 196 8.80 -21.50 11.56
C PRO A 196 9.23 -22.82 12.18
N GLN A 197 10.47 -22.93 12.67
CA GLN A 197 11.02 -24.16 13.25
C GLN A 197 10.77 -24.25 14.75
N THR A 198 10.97 -23.15 15.48
CA THR A 198 10.91 -23.16 16.95
C THR A 198 9.48 -23.03 17.49
N LEU A 199 8.63 -22.26 16.80
CA LEU A 199 7.24 -21.98 17.19
C LEU A 199 6.27 -22.14 16.01
N PRO A 200 6.21 -23.34 15.37
CA PRO A 200 5.46 -23.54 14.11
C PRO A 200 3.96 -23.22 14.24
N SER A 201 3.35 -23.53 15.38
CA SER A 201 1.93 -23.24 15.62
C SER A 201 1.66 -21.74 15.72
N VAL A 202 2.53 -20.99 16.40
CA VAL A 202 2.41 -19.53 16.51
C VAL A 202 2.61 -18.88 15.15
N TYR A 203 3.65 -19.27 14.42
CA TYR A 203 3.92 -18.78 13.06
C TYR A 203 2.75 -19.05 12.12
N LYS A 204 2.15 -20.25 12.18
CA LYS A 204 0.96 -20.58 11.40
C LYS A 204 -0.23 -19.68 11.76
N VAL A 205 -0.53 -19.47 13.05
CA VAL A 205 -1.63 -18.59 13.49
C VAL A 205 -1.40 -17.16 13.00
N CYS A 206 -0.19 -16.62 13.12
CA CYS A 206 0.15 -15.32 12.58
C CYS A 206 -0.08 -15.27 11.05
N GLY A 207 0.30 -16.33 10.33
CA GLY A 207 0.06 -16.46 8.88
C GLY A 207 -1.43 -16.45 8.53
N ASP A 208 -2.27 -17.15 9.30
CA ASP A 208 -3.71 -17.19 9.07
C ASP A 208 -4.36 -15.82 9.33
N LEU A 209 -3.98 -15.13 10.41
CA LEU A 209 -4.42 -13.77 10.71
C LEU A 209 -3.97 -12.77 9.62
N SER A 210 -2.73 -12.86 9.18
CA SER A 210 -2.19 -12.01 8.11
C SER A 210 -2.96 -12.18 6.80
N ARG A 211 -3.29 -13.43 6.43
CA ARG A 211 -4.06 -13.73 5.21
C ARG A 211 -5.50 -13.21 5.28
N ALA A 212 -6.10 -13.18 6.46
CA ALA A 212 -7.45 -12.67 6.67
C ALA A 212 -7.54 -11.13 6.56
N ALA A 213 -6.44 -10.40 6.77
CA ALA A 213 -6.43 -8.95 6.84
C ALA A 213 -7.00 -8.29 5.58
N SER A 214 -6.41 -8.55 4.41
CA SER A 214 -6.80 -7.90 3.17
C SER A 214 -8.23 -8.22 2.71
N PRO A 215 -8.71 -9.47 2.73
CA PRO A 215 -10.11 -9.78 2.43
C PRO A 215 -11.11 -9.05 3.34
N LEU A 216 -10.87 -9.03 4.65
CA LEU A 216 -11.77 -8.35 5.59
C LEU A 216 -11.80 -6.84 5.36
N VAL A 217 -10.63 -6.22 5.14
CA VAL A 217 -10.54 -4.79 4.83
C VAL A 217 -11.32 -4.44 3.56
N LEU A 218 -11.26 -5.27 2.52
CA LEU A 218 -12.02 -5.05 1.28
C LEU A 218 -13.53 -5.16 1.49
N VAL A 219 -13.98 -6.13 2.28
CA VAL A 219 -15.41 -6.27 2.62
C VAL A 219 -15.88 -5.07 3.43
N ILE A 220 -15.12 -4.62 4.43
CA ILE A 220 -15.44 -3.43 5.23
C ILE A 220 -15.50 -2.19 4.32
N LEU A 221 -14.50 -2.01 3.45
CA LEU A 221 -14.46 -0.90 2.51
C LEU A 221 -15.71 -0.87 1.63
N GLY A 222 -16.09 -2.01 1.07
CA GLY A 222 -17.30 -2.13 0.26
C GLY A 222 -18.59 -1.85 1.05
N ALA A 223 -18.70 -2.38 2.27
CA ALA A 223 -19.86 -2.17 3.14
C ALA A 223 -20.05 -0.70 3.54
N ARG A 224 -18.97 0.07 3.64
CA ARG A 224 -18.99 1.48 4.04
C ARG A 224 -18.91 2.46 2.86
N LEU A 225 -18.74 1.96 1.62
CA LEU A 225 -18.67 2.80 0.43
C LEU A 225 -20.02 3.49 0.16
N ARG A 226 -19.99 4.82 0.12
CA ARG A 226 -21.17 5.66 -0.10
C ARG A 226 -21.07 6.38 -1.44
N PHE A 227 -21.82 5.94 -2.44
CA PHE A 227 -21.82 6.52 -3.78
C PHE A 227 -22.41 7.93 -3.83
N ASP A 228 -23.32 8.27 -2.91
CA ASP A 228 -23.90 9.61 -2.75
C ASP A 228 -22.85 10.68 -2.35
N ALA A 229 -21.81 10.28 -1.63
CA ALA A 229 -20.73 11.16 -1.22
C ALA A 229 -19.83 11.66 -2.38
N VAL A 230 -19.88 11.01 -3.54
CA VAL A 230 -19.03 11.34 -4.70
C VAL A 230 -19.26 12.78 -5.18
N GLN A 231 -20.52 13.24 -5.22
CA GLN A 231 -20.86 14.58 -5.74
C GLN A 231 -20.17 15.71 -4.98
N GLY A 232 -20.03 15.60 -3.65
CA GLY A 232 -19.34 16.60 -2.83
C GLY A 232 -17.80 16.50 -2.83
N LEU A 233 -17.26 15.33 -3.21
CA LEU A 233 -15.84 15.00 -3.08
C LEU A 233 -15.12 14.80 -4.41
N TRP A 234 -15.81 14.88 -5.56
CA TRP A 234 -15.29 14.46 -6.85
C TRP A 234 -13.96 15.12 -7.25
N LYS A 235 -13.80 16.45 -6.98
CA LYS A 235 -12.53 17.16 -7.26
C LYS A 235 -11.35 16.60 -6.48
N LYS A 236 -11.59 16.26 -5.22
CA LYS A 236 -10.56 15.70 -4.31
C LYS A 236 -10.25 14.25 -4.65
N ILE A 237 -11.29 13.47 -5.00
CA ILE A 237 -11.14 12.10 -5.51
C ILE A 237 -10.30 12.11 -6.78
N THR A 238 -10.68 12.93 -7.77
CA THR A 238 -9.95 13.04 -9.04
C THR A 238 -8.51 13.49 -8.81
N ALA A 239 -8.27 14.48 -7.94
CA ALA A 239 -6.92 14.94 -7.62
C ALA A 239 -6.07 13.82 -7.01
N ALA A 240 -6.57 13.13 -5.98
CA ALA A 240 -5.85 12.04 -5.31
C ALA A 240 -5.57 10.86 -6.26
N VAL A 241 -6.57 10.48 -7.06
CA VAL A 241 -6.45 9.40 -8.05
C VAL A 241 -5.48 9.77 -9.17
N ALA A 242 -5.54 11.01 -9.69
CA ALA A 242 -4.61 11.49 -10.72
C ALA A 242 -3.18 11.56 -10.19
N MET A 243 -2.97 12.06 -8.97
CA MET A 243 -1.65 12.05 -8.32
C MET A 243 -1.09 10.63 -8.24
N ARG A 244 -1.90 9.65 -7.83
CA ARG A 244 -1.48 8.26 -7.66
C ARG A 244 -1.27 7.52 -8.97
N LEU A 245 -2.19 7.65 -9.93
CA LEU A 245 -2.21 6.82 -11.13
C LEU A 245 -1.52 7.46 -12.35
N LEU A 246 -1.28 8.76 -12.33
CA LEU A 246 -0.69 9.49 -13.47
C LEU A 246 0.58 10.25 -13.08
N VAL A 247 0.50 11.14 -12.08
CA VAL A 247 1.61 12.05 -11.75
C VAL A 247 2.79 11.27 -11.19
N VAL A 248 2.58 10.48 -10.14
CA VAL A 248 3.67 9.71 -9.51
C VAL A 248 4.26 8.68 -10.47
N PRO A 249 3.48 7.83 -11.15
CA PRO A 249 4.05 6.91 -12.14
C PRO A 249 4.78 7.64 -13.27
N GLY A 250 4.20 8.72 -13.80
CA GLY A 250 4.83 9.51 -14.86
C GLY A 250 6.20 10.05 -14.45
N ILE A 251 6.31 10.65 -13.27
CA ILE A 251 7.59 11.15 -12.74
C ILE A 251 8.57 10.00 -12.53
N VAL A 252 8.16 8.96 -11.80
CA VAL A 252 9.08 7.88 -11.39
C VAL A 252 9.55 7.05 -12.59
N LEU A 253 8.65 6.71 -13.52
CA LEU A 253 9.04 5.96 -14.71
C LEU A 253 9.96 6.78 -15.62
N THR A 254 9.74 8.08 -15.75
CA THR A 254 10.64 8.98 -16.47
C THR A 254 12.01 9.02 -15.79
N LEU A 255 12.07 9.16 -14.46
CA LEU A 255 13.33 9.12 -13.73
C LEU A 255 14.02 7.75 -13.85
N ALA A 256 13.28 6.65 -13.79
CA ALA A 256 13.82 5.30 -13.97
C ALA A 256 14.43 5.10 -15.38
N LEU A 257 13.80 5.67 -16.41
CA LEU A 257 14.33 5.64 -17.78
C LEU A 257 15.61 6.48 -17.92
N LEU A 258 15.61 7.70 -17.38
CA LEU A 258 16.76 8.61 -17.43
C LEU A 258 17.96 8.10 -16.62
N LEU A 259 17.70 7.40 -15.53
CA LEU A 259 18.72 6.87 -14.61
C LEU A 259 18.97 5.37 -14.81
N ARG A 260 18.47 4.79 -15.91
CA ARG A 260 18.55 3.35 -16.15
C ARG A 260 19.98 2.83 -16.08
N ASP A 261 20.88 3.45 -16.82
CA ASP A 261 22.29 3.03 -16.92
C ASP A 261 23.06 3.24 -15.60
N PRO A 262 23.02 4.43 -14.93
CA PRO A 262 23.73 4.63 -13.67
C PRO A 262 23.19 3.79 -12.51
N LEU A 263 21.91 3.41 -12.55
CA LEU A 263 21.31 2.53 -11.54
C LEU A 263 21.45 1.04 -11.89
N GLY A 264 21.86 0.72 -13.12
CA GLY A 264 21.96 -0.65 -13.63
C GLY A 264 20.61 -1.36 -13.67
N ILE A 265 19.52 -0.63 -14.02
CA ILE A 265 18.17 -1.21 -14.07
C ILE A 265 18.06 -2.13 -15.28
N THR A 266 17.84 -3.40 -15.03
CA THR A 266 17.67 -4.42 -16.08
C THR A 266 16.25 -4.44 -16.65
N ALA A 267 16.04 -5.17 -17.74
CA ALA A 267 14.71 -5.35 -18.33
C ALA A 267 13.80 -6.19 -17.38
N GLU A 268 14.39 -7.09 -16.61
CA GLU A 268 13.70 -7.93 -15.63
C GLU A 268 13.30 -7.16 -14.34
N GLU A 269 14.04 -6.11 -14.02
CA GLU A 269 13.77 -5.26 -12.84
C GLU A 269 12.73 -4.17 -13.11
N MET A 270 12.62 -3.67 -14.35
CA MET A 270 11.68 -2.61 -14.73
C MET A 270 10.21 -2.97 -14.41
N PRO A 271 9.72 -4.20 -14.63
CA PRO A 271 8.38 -4.61 -14.19
C PRO A 271 8.09 -4.36 -12.71
N THR A 272 9.10 -4.50 -11.83
CA THR A 272 8.97 -4.19 -10.40
C THR A 272 8.72 -2.70 -10.15
N VAL A 273 9.43 -1.83 -10.85
CA VAL A 273 9.21 -0.37 -10.75
C VAL A 273 7.80 -0.01 -11.20
N VAL A 274 7.34 -0.57 -12.33
CA VAL A 274 5.96 -0.41 -12.81
C VAL A 274 4.96 -0.92 -11.77
N ALA A 275 5.20 -2.10 -11.23
CA ALA A 275 4.33 -2.73 -10.24
C ALA A 275 4.15 -1.87 -8.97
N ILE A 276 5.21 -1.26 -8.47
CA ILE A 276 5.17 -0.42 -7.27
C ILE A 276 4.43 0.89 -7.56
N PHE A 277 4.80 1.57 -8.63
CA PHE A 277 4.33 2.95 -8.84
C PHE A 277 3.04 3.06 -9.64
N CYS A 278 2.70 2.09 -10.51
CA CYS A 278 1.43 2.08 -11.23
C CYS A 278 0.29 1.38 -10.47
N SER A 279 0.57 0.65 -9.39
CA SER A 279 -0.47 0.03 -8.54
C SER A 279 -1.38 1.08 -7.92
N PRO A 280 -2.70 0.79 -7.72
CA PRO A 280 -3.64 1.70 -7.09
C PRO A 280 -3.30 1.97 -5.62
N VAL A 281 -4.11 2.81 -4.98
CA VAL A 281 -3.99 3.09 -3.54
C VAL A 281 -4.23 1.81 -2.74
N ALA A 282 -3.40 1.58 -1.71
CA ALA A 282 -3.55 0.43 -0.83
C ALA A 282 -4.90 0.43 -0.11
N VAL A 283 -5.61 -0.69 -0.12
CA VAL A 283 -6.92 -0.82 0.56
C VAL A 283 -6.85 -0.54 2.06
N THR A 284 -5.74 -0.90 2.69
CA THR A 284 -5.48 -0.62 4.11
C THR A 284 -5.37 0.87 4.43
N SER A 285 -5.23 1.74 3.41
CA SER A 285 -5.23 3.21 3.60
C SER A 285 -6.54 3.70 4.20
N ALA A 286 -7.68 3.16 3.78
CA ALA A 286 -8.99 3.56 4.32
C ALA A 286 -9.13 3.18 5.80
N VAL A 287 -8.62 2.00 6.19
CA VAL A 287 -8.61 1.55 7.59
C VAL A 287 -7.78 2.50 8.46
N MET A 288 -6.58 2.83 8.00
CA MET A 288 -5.69 3.74 8.74
C MET A 288 -6.29 5.14 8.89
N VAL A 289 -6.87 5.68 7.81
CA VAL A 289 -7.50 7.00 7.83
C VAL A 289 -8.63 7.05 8.84
N GLN A 290 -9.47 6.02 8.91
CA GLN A 290 -10.56 5.94 9.88
C GLN A 290 -10.03 5.94 11.31
N GLU A 291 -9.05 5.10 11.63
CA GLU A 291 -8.51 4.95 12.99
C GLU A 291 -7.65 6.14 13.43
N MET A 292 -7.11 6.88 12.46
CA MET A 292 -6.21 8.01 12.73
C MET A 292 -6.86 9.39 12.49
N GLY A 293 -8.20 9.44 12.33
CA GLY A 293 -8.96 10.69 12.33
C GLY A 293 -8.92 11.49 11.03
N GLY A 294 -8.70 10.83 9.87
CA GLY A 294 -8.82 11.46 8.56
C GLY A 294 -10.25 11.41 7.99
N ASP A 295 -10.44 11.93 6.76
CA ASP A 295 -11.72 11.87 6.05
C ASP A 295 -11.96 10.47 5.47
N GLU A 296 -12.71 9.67 6.22
CA GLU A 296 -13.01 8.29 5.88
C GLU A 296 -13.74 8.15 4.54
N GLN A 297 -14.72 9.01 4.26
CA GLN A 297 -15.50 8.94 3.02
C GLN A 297 -14.61 9.21 1.81
N LEU A 298 -13.75 10.22 1.88
CA LEU A 298 -12.79 10.49 0.83
C LEU A 298 -11.82 9.32 0.63
N ALA A 299 -11.30 8.73 1.71
CA ALA A 299 -10.36 7.60 1.63
C ALA A 299 -10.98 6.37 0.94
N GLN A 300 -12.22 6.03 1.31
CA GLN A 300 -12.95 4.91 0.69
C GLN A 300 -13.15 5.14 -0.81
N GLN A 301 -13.56 6.33 -1.21
CA GLN A 301 -13.76 6.69 -2.61
C GLN A 301 -12.44 6.64 -3.39
N VAL A 302 -11.37 7.19 -2.84
CA VAL A 302 -10.05 7.21 -3.49
C VAL A 302 -9.54 5.78 -3.71
N VAL A 303 -9.67 4.89 -2.72
CA VAL A 303 -9.29 3.47 -2.87
C VAL A 303 -10.12 2.79 -3.94
N ALA A 304 -11.45 2.96 -3.94
CA ALA A 304 -12.34 2.34 -4.91
C ALA A 304 -12.06 2.82 -6.34
N TRP A 305 -12.03 4.14 -6.56
CA TRP A 305 -11.81 4.71 -7.88
C TRP A 305 -10.40 4.48 -8.41
N SER A 306 -9.36 4.56 -7.54
CA SER A 306 -8.01 4.23 -7.98
C SER A 306 -7.89 2.76 -8.39
N SER A 307 -8.52 1.84 -7.66
CA SER A 307 -8.53 0.42 -8.03
C SER A 307 -9.22 0.18 -9.37
N ALA A 308 -10.39 0.78 -9.60
CA ALA A 308 -11.12 0.62 -10.85
C ALA A 308 -10.38 1.21 -12.06
N LEU A 309 -9.77 2.39 -11.91
CA LEU A 309 -9.09 3.09 -12.99
C LEU A 309 -7.66 2.59 -13.25
N SER A 310 -7.05 1.92 -12.27
CA SER A 310 -5.66 1.44 -12.38
C SER A 310 -5.46 0.46 -13.54
N MET A 311 -6.48 -0.32 -13.91
CA MET A 311 -6.40 -1.24 -15.05
C MET A 311 -6.02 -0.51 -16.35
N VAL A 312 -6.63 0.63 -16.61
CA VAL A 312 -6.37 1.44 -17.81
C VAL A 312 -4.99 2.09 -17.73
N THR A 313 -4.64 2.68 -16.60
CA THR A 313 -3.35 3.38 -16.45
C THR A 313 -2.17 2.43 -16.46
N ILE A 314 -2.27 1.26 -15.82
CA ILE A 314 -1.27 0.19 -15.87
C ILE A 314 -1.05 -0.26 -17.32
N PHE A 315 -2.14 -0.51 -18.04
CA PHE A 315 -2.07 -0.89 -19.46
C PHE A 315 -1.35 0.17 -20.29
N CYS A 316 -1.70 1.45 -20.14
CA CYS A 316 -1.08 2.54 -20.90
C CYS A 316 0.42 2.66 -20.60
N PHE A 317 0.85 2.62 -19.34
CA PHE A 317 2.26 2.71 -18.98
C PHE A 317 3.05 1.48 -19.44
N ALA A 318 2.52 0.27 -19.23
CA ALA A 318 3.17 -0.96 -19.68
C ALA A 318 3.28 -1.02 -21.21
N ALA A 319 2.25 -0.57 -21.94
CA ALA A 319 2.27 -0.48 -23.39
C ALA A 319 3.33 0.51 -23.90
N ALA A 320 3.42 1.68 -23.26
CA ALA A 320 4.42 2.70 -23.62
C ALA A 320 5.85 2.18 -23.40
N LEU A 321 6.13 1.54 -22.25
CA LEU A 321 7.44 1.01 -21.94
C LEU A 321 7.85 -0.15 -22.89
N ARG A 322 6.91 -1.03 -23.24
CA ARG A 322 7.16 -2.07 -24.26
C ARG A 322 7.40 -1.50 -25.65
N ALA A 323 6.66 -0.47 -26.05
CA ALA A 323 6.89 0.21 -27.33
C ALA A 323 8.27 0.87 -27.42
N MET A 324 8.84 1.27 -26.27
CA MET A 324 10.21 1.80 -26.16
C MET A 324 11.28 0.71 -26.04
N GLY A 325 10.93 -0.58 -26.01
CA GLY A 325 11.87 -1.68 -25.88
C GLY A 325 12.55 -1.75 -24.50
N VAL A 326 11.88 -1.30 -23.46
CA VAL A 326 12.45 -1.24 -22.10
C VAL A 326 12.08 -2.46 -21.26
N MET A 327 10.99 -3.15 -21.64
CA MET A 327 10.47 -4.39 -21.03
C MET A 327 10.16 -5.43 -22.08
#